data_50a82ad3eec95e2766308396442c4e70
#
_entry.id   50a82ad3eec95e2766308396442c4e70
#
_cell.length_a   1.000
_cell.length_b   1.000
_cell.length_c   1.000
_cell.angle_alpha   90.00
_cell.angle_beta   90.00
_cell.angle_gamma   90.00
#
_symmetry.space_group_name_H-M   'P 1'
#
loop_
_entity.id
_entity.type
_entity.pdbx_description
1 polymer ?
#
loop_
_entity_poly.entity_id
_entity_poly.type
_entity_poly.pdbx_seq_one_letter_code
_entity_poly.pdbx_strand_id
1 'polypeptide(L)'
;MSGLLGNLFMYLALGACAGLLAGLLGVGGGLVIVAVLLWLLPLSGVPAEFAMHAALATSLASILFTASASARAHHQRGSVLWPSVWRLVPGLLVGAALGALVATWLSGETLRWLVAGYCLLAALQMLLGRVAPGDGRPDAPRSPWLVLAGTVIGAVSAIVGIGGGSLTVPLLVRMGVAPVRAVGTSSACGVAIAASSAISYALFGPAGALPTGGVGYVYLPAAIGIASASMLAAPWGTRLAHALSGVALSRVFALFLLAVGISFALK
;
A
#
# COMPACT_ATOMS: atom_id res chain seq x y z
N MET A 1 14.25 -19.70 20.54
CA MET A 1 15.14 -18.71 19.86
C MET A 1 15.20 -18.91 18.34
N SER A 2 15.26 -20.14 17.83
CA SER A 2 15.29 -20.41 16.37
C SER A 2 14.09 -19.89 15.57
N GLY A 3 12.87 -20.00 16.11
CA GLY A 3 11.67 -19.50 15.43
C GLY A 3 11.61 -17.97 15.30
N LEU A 4 12.06 -17.24 16.32
CA LEU A 4 12.02 -15.77 16.32
C LEU A 4 13.04 -15.17 15.32
N LEU A 5 14.21 -15.77 15.22
CA LEU A 5 15.23 -15.39 14.23
C LEU A 5 14.79 -15.73 12.81
N GLY A 6 14.14 -16.88 12.59
CA GLY A 6 13.58 -17.27 11.30
C GLY A 6 12.48 -16.31 10.82
N ASN A 7 11.56 -15.95 11.70
CA ASN A 7 10.50 -14.98 11.40
C ASN A 7 11.07 -13.59 11.08
N LEU A 8 12.08 -13.13 11.84
CA LEU A 8 12.73 -11.84 11.58
C LEU A 8 13.38 -11.80 10.19
N PHE A 9 14.09 -12.86 9.81
CA PHE A 9 14.69 -12.95 8.47
C PHE A 9 13.63 -12.89 7.37
N MET A 10 12.50 -13.59 7.54
CA MET A 10 11.38 -13.53 6.59
C MET A 10 10.78 -12.13 6.49
N TYR A 11 10.61 -11.41 7.60
CA TYR A 11 10.11 -10.03 7.60
C TYR A 11 11.08 -9.06 6.92
N LEU A 12 12.38 -9.23 7.12
CA LEU A 12 13.40 -8.42 6.45
C LEU A 12 13.43 -8.69 4.94
N ALA A 13 13.40 -9.95 4.51
CA ALA A 13 13.32 -10.32 3.10
C ALA A 13 12.05 -9.78 2.41
N LEU A 14 10.89 -9.95 3.07
CA LEU A 14 9.63 -9.38 2.62
C LEU A 14 9.72 -7.85 2.50
N GLY A 15 10.30 -7.20 3.51
CA GLY A 15 10.51 -5.76 3.53
C GLY A 15 11.38 -5.27 2.36
N ALA A 16 12.48 -5.97 2.08
CA ALA A 16 13.36 -5.63 0.95
C ALA A 16 12.60 -5.73 -0.40
N CYS A 17 11.89 -6.82 -0.64
CA CYS A 17 11.07 -6.99 -1.85
C CYS A 17 9.97 -5.92 -1.94
N ALA A 18 9.22 -5.73 -0.85
CA ALA A 18 8.14 -4.74 -0.81
C ALA A 18 8.66 -3.30 -1.00
N GLY A 19 9.81 -2.97 -0.42
CA GLY A 19 10.46 -1.68 -0.57
C GLY A 19 10.88 -1.38 -2.00
N LEU A 20 11.50 -2.34 -2.68
CA LEU A 20 11.85 -2.23 -4.10
C LEU A 20 10.59 -1.95 -4.94
N LEU A 21 9.53 -2.73 -4.74
CA LEU A 21 8.26 -2.55 -5.45
C LEU A 21 7.57 -1.23 -5.09
N ALA A 22 7.66 -0.80 -3.85
CA ALA A 22 7.11 0.48 -3.41
C ALA A 22 7.77 1.66 -4.11
N GLY A 23 9.11 1.67 -4.17
CA GLY A 23 9.87 2.70 -4.88
C GLY A 23 9.63 2.68 -6.38
N LEU A 24 9.50 1.49 -6.96
CA LEU A 24 9.31 1.27 -8.38
C LEU A 24 7.94 1.74 -8.87
N LEU A 25 6.87 1.42 -8.14
CA LEU A 25 5.48 1.54 -8.55
C LEU A 25 4.72 2.67 -7.85
N GLY A 26 5.28 3.24 -6.77
CA GLY A 26 4.59 4.22 -5.94
C GLY A 26 3.37 3.66 -5.18
N VAL A 27 3.23 2.33 -5.12
CA VAL A 27 2.07 1.64 -4.52
C VAL A 27 2.31 1.27 -3.05
N GLY A 28 3.52 1.50 -2.54
CA GLY A 28 3.89 1.16 -1.16
C GLY A 28 4.18 -0.32 -0.89
N GLY A 29 4.12 -1.19 -1.90
CA GLY A 29 4.38 -2.64 -1.75
C GLY A 29 3.34 -3.39 -0.91
N GLY A 30 2.23 -2.75 -0.52
CA GLY A 30 1.29 -3.25 0.48
C GLY A 30 0.66 -4.60 0.13
N LEU A 31 0.26 -4.81 -1.12
CA LEU A 31 -0.35 -6.09 -1.53
C LEU A 31 0.60 -7.28 -1.38
N VAL A 32 1.89 -7.06 -1.62
CA VAL A 32 2.93 -8.10 -1.37
C VAL A 32 2.98 -8.40 0.11
N ILE A 33 3.03 -7.34 0.93
CA ILE A 33 3.10 -7.46 2.39
C ILE A 33 1.85 -8.18 2.93
N VAL A 34 0.65 -7.77 2.51
CA VAL A 34 -0.62 -8.40 2.95
C VAL A 34 -0.66 -9.87 2.57
N ALA A 35 -0.34 -10.20 1.29
CA ALA A 35 -0.36 -11.57 0.80
C ALA A 35 0.57 -12.49 1.60
N VAL A 36 1.80 -12.04 1.84
CA VAL A 36 2.79 -12.85 2.58
C VAL A 36 2.49 -12.88 4.08
N LEU A 37 2.05 -11.77 4.67
CA LEU A 37 1.69 -11.72 6.10
C LEU A 37 0.51 -12.62 6.43
N LEU A 38 -0.47 -12.78 5.54
CA LEU A 38 -1.58 -13.70 5.75
C LEU A 38 -1.12 -15.16 5.98
N TRP A 39 0.07 -15.53 5.43
CA TRP A 39 0.69 -16.83 5.65
C TRP A 39 1.65 -16.84 6.84
N LEU A 40 2.40 -15.77 7.05
CA LEU A 40 3.43 -15.70 8.09
C LEU A 40 2.89 -15.41 9.49
N LEU A 41 1.83 -14.60 9.62
CA LEU A 41 1.30 -14.21 10.93
C LEU A 41 0.77 -15.38 11.76
N PRO A 42 0.02 -16.36 11.20
CA PRO A 42 -0.36 -17.55 11.95
C PRO A 42 0.83 -18.36 12.47
N LEU A 43 1.94 -18.43 11.71
CA LEU A 43 3.18 -19.07 12.16
C LEU A 43 3.85 -18.32 13.32
N SER A 44 3.52 -17.04 13.49
CA SER A 44 3.98 -16.20 14.60
C SER A 44 3.03 -16.18 15.79
N GLY A 45 2.01 -17.05 15.79
CA GLY A 45 1.03 -17.19 16.88
C GLY A 45 -0.17 -16.24 16.77
N VAL A 46 -0.35 -15.53 15.67
CA VAL A 46 -1.56 -14.71 15.44
C VAL A 46 -2.74 -15.65 15.17
N PRO A 47 -3.87 -15.53 15.91
CA PRO A 47 -5.05 -16.35 15.65
C PRO A 47 -5.56 -16.20 14.21
N ALA A 48 -5.98 -17.32 13.60
CA ALA A 48 -6.40 -17.34 12.20
C ALA A 48 -7.57 -16.37 11.90
N GLU A 49 -8.47 -16.20 12.86
CA GLU A 49 -9.60 -15.25 12.78
C GLU A 49 -9.18 -13.80 12.64
N PHE A 50 -8.04 -13.41 13.24
CA PHE A 50 -7.50 -12.05 13.15
C PHE A 50 -6.41 -11.89 12.09
N ALA A 51 -5.98 -12.98 11.44
CA ALA A 51 -4.85 -12.98 10.52
C ALA A 51 -5.01 -11.98 9.37
N MET A 52 -6.21 -11.85 8.80
CA MET A 52 -6.48 -10.91 7.72
C MET A 52 -6.42 -9.46 8.20
N HIS A 53 -7.08 -9.13 9.31
CA HIS A 53 -7.02 -7.79 9.91
C HIS A 53 -5.59 -7.41 10.28
N ALA A 54 -4.86 -8.33 10.91
CA ALA A 54 -3.47 -8.12 11.31
C ALA A 54 -2.55 -7.93 10.09
N ALA A 55 -2.78 -8.66 8.98
CA ALA A 55 -2.02 -8.50 7.75
C ALA A 55 -2.24 -7.10 7.13
N LEU A 56 -3.50 -6.64 7.07
CA LEU A 56 -3.86 -5.31 6.56
C LEU A 56 -3.25 -4.20 7.42
N ALA A 57 -3.46 -4.27 8.73
CA ALA A 57 -2.99 -3.27 9.69
C ALA A 57 -1.46 -3.19 9.73
N THR A 58 -0.78 -4.33 9.79
CA THR A 58 0.69 -4.42 9.82
C THR A 58 1.31 -3.98 8.50
N SER A 59 0.67 -4.28 7.36
CA SER A 59 1.07 -3.76 6.06
C SER A 59 1.04 -2.24 6.05
N LEU A 60 -0.09 -1.63 6.46
CA LEU A 60 -0.24 -0.18 6.48
C LEU A 60 0.74 0.49 7.45
N ALA A 61 0.99 -0.10 8.63
CA ALA A 61 2.01 0.37 9.56
C ALA A 61 3.43 0.35 8.92
N SER A 62 3.75 -0.70 8.16
CA SER A 62 5.03 -0.80 7.43
C SER A 62 5.10 0.21 6.28
N ILE A 63 3.99 0.42 5.55
CA ILE A 63 3.91 1.36 4.44
C ILE A 63 4.16 2.79 4.89
N LEU A 64 3.80 3.17 6.10
CA LEU A 64 4.07 4.51 6.63
C LEU A 64 5.55 4.89 6.44
N PHE A 65 6.45 4.00 6.78
CA PHE A 65 7.89 4.21 6.67
C PHE A 65 8.39 4.05 5.22
N THR A 66 7.91 3.03 4.52
CA THR A 66 8.29 2.78 3.12
C THR A 66 7.84 3.91 2.20
N ALA A 67 6.60 4.36 2.35
CA ALA A 67 6.05 5.48 1.57
C ALA A 67 6.77 6.79 1.90
N SER A 68 7.15 7.01 3.17
CA SER A 68 7.95 8.18 3.57
C SER A 68 9.31 8.19 2.90
N ALA A 69 10.02 7.06 2.87
CA ALA A 69 11.31 6.92 2.18
C ALA A 69 11.16 7.13 0.67
N SER A 70 10.14 6.52 0.05
CA SER A 70 9.84 6.69 -1.37
C SER A 70 9.47 8.14 -1.71
N ALA A 71 8.57 8.76 -0.94
CA ALA A 71 8.16 10.15 -1.12
C ALA A 71 9.36 11.12 -1.02
N ARG A 72 10.26 10.89 -0.04
CA ARG A 72 11.50 11.67 0.10
C ARG A 72 12.40 11.51 -1.13
N ALA A 73 12.58 10.29 -1.63
CA ALA A 73 13.41 10.04 -2.82
C ALA A 73 12.83 10.68 -4.09
N HIS A 74 11.52 10.65 -4.26
CA HIS A 74 10.83 11.33 -5.36
C HIS A 74 10.82 12.85 -5.19
N HIS A 75 10.68 13.35 -3.96
CA HIS A 75 10.76 14.79 -3.68
C HIS A 75 12.13 15.36 -4.05
N GLN A 76 13.22 14.69 -3.69
CA GLN A 76 14.59 15.09 -4.04
C GLN A 76 14.82 15.17 -5.57
N ARG A 77 14.02 14.43 -6.36
CA ARG A 77 14.03 14.46 -7.82
C ARG A 77 13.00 15.43 -8.44
N GLY A 78 12.31 16.24 -7.63
CA GLY A 78 11.29 17.17 -8.11
C GLY A 78 10.03 16.51 -8.70
N SER A 79 9.80 15.23 -8.40
CA SER A 79 8.69 14.45 -8.98
C SER A 79 7.39 14.52 -8.16
N VAL A 80 7.37 15.20 -7.00
CA VAL A 80 6.16 15.31 -6.15
C VAL A 80 5.41 16.60 -6.45
N LEU A 81 4.13 16.49 -6.76
CA LEU A 81 3.21 17.62 -6.95
C LEU A 81 2.54 17.98 -5.61
N TRP A 82 3.21 18.74 -4.77
CA TRP A 82 2.71 19.14 -3.44
C TRP A 82 1.34 19.80 -3.45
N PRO A 83 0.98 20.69 -4.41
CA PRO A 83 -0.36 21.26 -4.49
C PRO A 83 -1.47 20.23 -4.65
N SER A 84 -1.21 19.13 -5.38
CA SER A 84 -2.17 18.01 -5.51
C SER A 84 -2.20 17.15 -4.24
N VAL A 85 -1.05 16.94 -3.57
CA VAL A 85 -0.98 16.22 -2.29
C VAL A 85 -1.85 16.91 -1.26
N TRP A 86 -1.67 18.23 -1.05
CA TRP A 86 -2.43 18.98 -0.05
C TRP A 86 -3.94 19.01 -0.31
N ARG A 87 -4.37 18.85 -1.57
CA ARG A 87 -5.78 18.73 -1.93
C ARG A 87 -6.35 17.33 -1.68
N LEU A 88 -5.55 16.28 -1.88
CA LEU A 88 -5.95 14.90 -1.66
C LEU A 88 -5.93 14.52 -0.17
N VAL A 89 -4.96 15.00 0.59
CA VAL A 89 -4.68 14.58 1.98
C VAL A 89 -5.89 14.66 2.92
N PRO A 90 -6.69 15.73 2.97
CA PRO A 90 -7.85 15.76 3.86
C PRO A 90 -8.82 14.62 3.60
N GLY A 91 -9.14 14.38 2.33
CA GLY A 91 -10.00 13.25 1.93
C GLY A 91 -9.35 11.89 2.22
N LEU A 92 -8.05 11.75 1.94
CA LEU A 92 -7.32 10.51 2.20
C LEU A 92 -7.32 10.15 3.69
N LEU A 93 -7.09 11.12 4.57
CA LEU A 93 -7.09 10.88 6.02
C LEU A 93 -8.47 10.43 6.52
N VAL A 94 -9.53 11.15 6.15
CA VAL A 94 -10.90 10.80 6.53
C VAL A 94 -11.30 9.46 5.94
N GLY A 95 -11.07 9.26 4.63
CA GLY A 95 -11.41 8.01 3.96
C GLY A 95 -10.66 6.82 4.54
N ALA A 96 -9.37 6.96 4.80
CA ALA A 96 -8.54 5.90 5.37
C ALA A 96 -8.97 5.52 6.80
N ALA A 97 -9.32 6.50 7.63
CA ALA A 97 -9.87 6.24 8.96
C ALA A 97 -11.21 5.50 8.90
N LEU A 98 -12.14 5.97 8.06
CA LEU A 98 -13.44 5.34 7.86
C LEU A 98 -13.32 3.93 7.27
N GLY A 99 -12.45 3.75 6.26
CA GLY A 99 -12.21 2.45 5.66
C GLY A 99 -11.63 1.44 6.63
N ALA A 100 -10.66 1.85 7.46
CA ALA A 100 -10.11 1.01 8.52
C ALA A 100 -11.16 0.67 9.58
N LEU A 101 -11.97 1.63 10.01
CA LEU A 101 -13.07 1.41 10.95
C LEU A 101 -14.09 0.40 10.38
N VAL A 102 -14.53 0.57 9.13
CA VAL A 102 -15.44 -0.37 8.47
C VAL A 102 -14.79 -1.76 8.39
N ALA A 103 -13.51 -1.85 8.06
CA ALA A 103 -12.80 -3.12 7.98
C ALA A 103 -12.76 -3.87 9.33
N THR A 104 -12.72 -3.16 10.47
CA THR A 104 -12.76 -3.82 11.79
C THR A 104 -14.11 -4.49 12.10
N TRP A 105 -15.19 -4.11 11.43
CA TRP A 105 -16.51 -4.72 11.57
C TRP A 105 -16.77 -5.87 10.60
N LEU A 106 -15.96 -5.98 9.55
CA LEU A 106 -16.09 -7.04 8.56
C LEU A 106 -15.37 -8.32 9.03
N SER A 107 -15.87 -9.49 8.62
CA SER A 107 -15.16 -10.75 8.86
C SER A 107 -13.87 -10.82 8.04
N GLY A 108 -12.87 -11.55 8.55
CA GLY A 108 -11.62 -11.78 7.82
C GLY A 108 -11.85 -12.42 6.44
N GLU A 109 -12.88 -13.25 6.31
CA GLU A 109 -13.27 -13.85 5.02
C GLU A 109 -13.81 -12.80 4.05
N THR A 110 -14.69 -11.90 4.50
CA THR A 110 -15.21 -10.80 3.68
C THR A 110 -14.06 -9.90 3.20
N LEU A 111 -13.14 -9.54 4.10
CA LEU A 111 -11.97 -8.74 3.75
C LEU A 111 -11.11 -9.44 2.71
N ARG A 112 -10.89 -10.74 2.84
CA ARG A 112 -10.16 -11.55 1.88
C ARG A 112 -10.77 -11.48 0.48
N TRP A 113 -12.10 -11.66 0.37
CA TRP A 113 -12.81 -11.54 -0.91
C TRP A 113 -12.76 -10.13 -1.50
N LEU A 114 -12.84 -9.09 -0.66
CA LEU A 114 -12.69 -7.69 -1.11
C LEU A 114 -11.29 -7.44 -1.68
N VAL A 115 -10.24 -7.94 -0.99
CA VAL A 115 -8.86 -7.82 -1.48
C VAL A 115 -8.65 -8.62 -2.76
N ALA A 116 -9.17 -9.87 -2.83
CA ALA A 116 -9.11 -10.68 -4.04
C ALA A 116 -9.77 -9.98 -5.23
N GLY A 117 -11.00 -9.51 -5.06
CA GLY A 117 -11.75 -8.78 -6.08
C GLY A 117 -11.02 -7.51 -6.53
N TYR A 118 -10.48 -6.75 -5.59
CA TYR A 118 -9.66 -5.57 -5.91
C TYR A 118 -8.43 -5.94 -6.74
N CYS A 119 -7.68 -6.97 -6.34
CA CYS A 119 -6.48 -7.42 -7.07
C CYS A 119 -6.82 -7.84 -8.50
N LEU A 120 -7.90 -8.61 -8.70
CA LEU A 120 -8.34 -9.07 -10.02
C LEU A 120 -8.79 -7.89 -10.89
N LEU A 121 -9.58 -6.96 -10.35
CA LEU A 121 -10.01 -5.76 -11.07
C LEU A 121 -8.83 -4.86 -11.44
N ALA A 122 -7.91 -4.64 -10.52
CA ALA A 122 -6.72 -3.83 -10.77
C ALA A 122 -5.80 -4.49 -11.81
N ALA A 123 -5.60 -5.81 -11.73
CA ALA A 123 -4.85 -6.56 -12.74
C ALA A 123 -5.49 -6.44 -14.12
N LEU A 124 -6.79 -6.64 -14.22
CA LEU A 124 -7.55 -6.53 -15.48
C LEU A 124 -7.46 -5.11 -16.05
N GLN A 125 -7.62 -4.09 -15.20
CA GLN A 125 -7.48 -2.70 -15.62
C GLN A 125 -6.08 -2.39 -16.16
N MET A 126 -5.02 -2.95 -15.54
CA MET A 126 -3.64 -2.75 -15.99
C MET A 126 -3.31 -3.52 -17.28
N LEU A 127 -3.91 -4.69 -17.48
CA LEU A 127 -3.71 -5.49 -18.70
C LEU A 127 -4.48 -4.92 -19.89
N LEU A 128 -5.70 -4.44 -19.68
CA LEU A 128 -6.57 -3.91 -20.72
C LEU A 128 -6.41 -2.40 -20.93
N GLY A 129 -5.96 -1.70 -19.89
CA GLY A 129 -5.81 -0.25 -19.91
C GLY A 129 -4.68 0.19 -20.84
N ARG A 130 -5.01 0.92 -21.90
CA ARG A 130 -4.03 1.70 -22.63
C ARG A 130 -3.64 2.87 -21.74
N VAL A 131 -2.40 2.89 -21.27
CA VAL A 131 -1.83 4.08 -20.64
C VAL A 131 -1.68 5.12 -21.75
N ALA A 132 -2.66 6.01 -21.88
CA ALA A 132 -2.50 7.17 -22.73
C ALA A 132 -1.33 7.99 -22.15
N PRO A 133 -0.34 8.39 -22.96
CA PRO A 133 0.68 9.32 -22.50
C PRO A 133 -0.05 10.56 -21.98
N GLY A 134 0.13 10.87 -20.70
CA GLY A 134 -0.34 12.17 -20.20
C GLY A 134 0.36 13.26 -21.01
N ASP A 135 -0.37 14.29 -21.43
CA ASP A 135 0.13 15.42 -22.23
C ASP A 135 1.23 16.22 -21.53
N GLY A 136 1.72 15.70 -20.40
CA GLY A 136 2.83 16.28 -19.65
C GLY A 136 2.51 17.65 -19.07
N ARG A 137 1.22 17.97 -18.83
CA ARG A 137 0.84 19.27 -18.27
C ARG A 137 1.66 19.57 -17.03
N PRO A 138 2.43 20.66 -17.00
CA PRO A 138 3.29 20.98 -15.87
C PRO A 138 2.50 21.34 -14.62
N ASP A 139 1.22 21.72 -14.77
CA ASP A 139 0.38 22.19 -13.67
C ASP A 139 -0.22 21.07 -12.85
N ALA A 140 -0.08 21.21 -11.55
CA ALA A 140 -0.69 20.28 -10.59
C ALA A 140 -2.23 20.41 -10.64
N PRO A 141 -2.97 19.29 -10.74
CA PRO A 141 -4.42 19.33 -10.62
C PRO A 141 -4.87 19.99 -9.32
N ARG A 142 -5.76 20.97 -9.42
CA ARG A 142 -6.24 21.78 -8.28
C ARG A 142 -7.75 21.71 -8.07
N SER A 143 -8.43 20.75 -8.66
CA SER A 143 -9.89 20.62 -8.58
C SER A 143 -10.35 20.30 -7.15
N PRO A 144 -11.45 20.92 -6.65
CA PRO A 144 -11.98 20.62 -5.30
C PRO A 144 -12.49 19.19 -5.16
N TRP A 145 -12.91 18.54 -6.25
CA TRP A 145 -13.35 17.14 -6.23
C TRP A 145 -12.23 16.15 -5.83
N LEU A 146 -10.95 16.58 -5.84
CA LEU A 146 -9.84 15.78 -5.35
C LEU A 146 -9.99 15.37 -3.88
N VAL A 147 -10.68 16.16 -3.05
CA VAL A 147 -10.99 15.78 -1.67
C VAL A 147 -11.89 14.55 -1.65
N LEU A 148 -12.97 14.56 -2.45
CA LEU A 148 -13.89 13.41 -2.55
C LEU A 148 -13.18 12.18 -3.12
N ALA A 149 -12.40 12.36 -4.19
CA ALA A 149 -11.59 11.28 -4.74
C ALA A 149 -10.61 10.73 -3.70
N GLY A 150 -9.97 11.61 -2.91
CA GLY A 150 -9.11 11.23 -1.79
C GLY A 150 -9.85 10.39 -0.75
N THR A 151 -11.09 10.75 -0.40
CA THR A 151 -11.90 9.98 0.55
C THR A 151 -12.16 8.56 0.05
N VAL A 152 -12.55 8.40 -1.21
CA VAL A 152 -12.78 7.07 -1.81
C VAL A 152 -11.46 6.27 -1.88
N ILE A 153 -10.39 6.91 -2.35
CA ILE A 153 -9.07 6.27 -2.43
C ILE A 153 -8.58 5.84 -1.05
N GLY A 154 -8.71 6.70 -0.05
CA GLY A 154 -8.31 6.39 1.34
C GLY A 154 -9.09 5.20 1.89
N ALA A 155 -10.42 5.19 1.74
CA ALA A 155 -11.27 4.11 2.23
C ALA A 155 -10.94 2.75 1.59
N VAL A 156 -10.87 2.71 0.25
CA VAL A 156 -10.51 1.48 -0.46
C VAL A 156 -9.10 1.02 -0.09
N SER A 157 -8.16 1.96 0.01
CA SER A 157 -6.76 1.65 0.36
C SER A 157 -6.63 1.04 1.75
N ALA A 158 -7.38 1.54 2.74
CA ALA A 158 -7.39 1.00 4.09
C ALA A 158 -7.97 -0.42 4.16
N ILE A 159 -9.08 -0.67 3.42
CA ILE A 159 -9.71 -2.01 3.36
C ILE A 159 -8.81 -3.03 2.66
N VAL A 160 -8.04 -2.59 1.66
CA VAL A 160 -7.18 -3.48 0.87
C VAL A 160 -5.76 -3.61 1.44
N GLY A 161 -5.37 -2.73 2.36
CA GLY A 161 -4.04 -2.75 2.98
C GLY A 161 -2.93 -2.18 2.09
N ILE A 162 -3.24 -1.18 1.26
CA ILE A 162 -2.30 -0.56 0.30
C ILE A 162 -2.11 0.93 0.56
N GLY A 163 -0.99 1.47 0.09
CA GLY A 163 -0.67 2.91 0.18
C GLY A 163 -1.36 3.80 -0.87
N GLY A 164 -2.44 3.32 -1.51
CA GLY A 164 -3.24 4.10 -2.46
C GLY A 164 -2.64 4.31 -3.84
N GLY A 165 -1.42 3.83 -4.10
CA GLY A 165 -0.72 4.06 -5.35
C GLY A 165 -1.43 3.55 -6.60
N SER A 166 -2.03 2.37 -6.49
CA SER A 166 -2.79 1.73 -7.57
C SER A 166 -4.07 2.48 -7.98
N LEU A 167 -4.55 3.39 -7.15
CA LEU A 167 -5.70 4.26 -7.44
C LEU A 167 -5.27 5.70 -7.75
N THR A 168 -4.34 6.24 -6.96
CA THR A 168 -3.89 7.64 -7.10
C THR A 168 -3.09 7.85 -8.39
N VAL A 169 -2.22 6.90 -8.78
CA VAL A 169 -1.43 7.01 -10.01
C VAL A 169 -2.32 7.07 -11.26
N PRO A 170 -3.25 6.13 -11.49
CA PRO A 170 -4.16 6.21 -12.63
C PRO A 170 -5.02 7.47 -12.63
N LEU A 171 -5.48 7.92 -11.46
CA LEU A 171 -6.24 9.15 -11.34
C LEU A 171 -5.43 10.36 -11.85
N LEU A 172 -4.21 10.54 -11.36
CA LEU A 172 -3.35 11.65 -11.74
C LEU A 172 -2.93 11.59 -13.22
N VAL A 173 -2.64 10.39 -13.74
CA VAL A 173 -2.31 10.20 -15.16
C VAL A 173 -3.49 10.56 -16.05
N ARG A 174 -4.72 10.17 -15.69
CA ARG A 174 -5.95 10.59 -16.43
C ARG A 174 -6.18 12.09 -16.38
N MET A 175 -5.64 12.78 -15.38
CA MET A 175 -5.66 14.25 -15.28
C MET A 175 -4.51 14.91 -16.04
N GLY A 176 -3.74 14.17 -16.84
CA GLY A 176 -2.65 14.67 -17.67
C GLY A 176 -1.30 14.76 -16.96
N VAL A 177 -1.16 14.25 -15.74
CA VAL A 177 0.12 14.23 -15.01
C VAL A 177 1.04 13.15 -15.58
N ALA A 178 2.30 13.51 -15.83
CA ALA A 178 3.31 12.56 -16.28
C ALA A 178 3.46 11.38 -15.28
N PRO A 179 3.59 10.13 -15.73
CA PRO A 179 3.59 8.94 -14.86
C PRO A 179 4.58 9.00 -13.71
N VAL A 180 5.80 9.45 -13.93
CA VAL A 180 6.84 9.58 -12.88
C VAL A 180 6.41 10.57 -11.79
N ARG A 181 5.78 11.68 -12.17
CA ARG A 181 5.24 12.68 -11.22
C ARG A 181 4.01 12.16 -10.49
N ALA A 182 3.16 11.38 -11.18
CA ALA A 182 2.03 10.72 -10.57
C ALA A 182 2.48 9.70 -9.50
N VAL A 183 3.51 8.90 -9.77
CA VAL A 183 4.12 7.95 -8.81
C VAL A 183 4.70 8.68 -7.61
N GLY A 184 5.48 9.74 -7.82
CA GLY A 184 6.05 10.54 -6.72
C GLY A 184 4.99 11.19 -5.84
N THR A 185 3.96 11.77 -6.45
CA THR A 185 2.81 12.37 -5.75
C THR A 185 2.01 11.32 -4.98
N SER A 186 1.79 10.16 -5.57
CA SER A 186 1.12 9.03 -4.94
C SER A 186 1.88 8.50 -3.72
N SER A 187 3.22 8.44 -3.79
CA SER A 187 4.05 8.04 -2.64
C SER A 187 3.85 8.98 -1.45
N ALA A 188 3.74 10.29 -1.69
CA ALA A 188 3.45 11.26 -0.62
C ALA A 188 2.02 11.10 -0.06
N CYS A 189 1.04 10.86 -0.92
CA CYS A 189 -0.34 10.54 -0.50
C CYS A 189 -0.40 9.24 0.33
N GLY A 190 0.43 8.27 -0.02
CA GLY A 190 0.53 6.99 0.70
C GLY A 190 0.93 7.13 2.16
N VAL A 191 1.72 8.15 2.51
CA VAL A 191 2.07 8.43 3.92
C VAL A 191 0.81 8.79 4.72
N ALA A 192 -0.06 9.64 4.19
CA ALA A 192 -1.29 10.04 4.87
C ALA A 192 -2.26 8.85 5.05
N ILE A 193 -2.44 8.04 4.00
CA ILE A 193 -3.28 6.83 4.06
C ILE A 193 -2.75 5.87 5.11
N ALA A 194 -1.46 5.55 5.06
CA ALA A 194 -0.81 4.59 5.94
C ALA A 194 -0.87 5.03 7.40
N ALA A 195 -0.60 6.32 7.69
CA ALA A 195 -0.68 6.87 9.03
C ALA A 195 -2.11 6.78 9.60
N SER A 196 -3.10 7.28 8.85
CA SER A 196 -4.49 7.28 9.29
C SER A 196 -5.03 5.87 9.49
N SER A 197 -4.78 4.96 8.54
CA SER A 197 -5.23 3.57 8.64
C SER A 197 -4.55 2.80 9.77
N ALA A 198 -3.21 2.90 9.89
CA ALA A 198 -2.47 2.18 10.94
C ALA A 198 -2.91 2.61 12.34
N ILE A 199 -3.10 3.93 12.56
CA ILE A 199 -3.62 4.46 13.82
C ILE A 199 -5.04 3.94 14.06
N SER A 200 -5.92 3.94 13.06
CA SER A 200 -7.29 3.46 13.21
C SER A 200 -7.33 1.96 13.54
N TYR A 201 -6.58 1.12 12.86
CA TYR A 201 -6.49 -0.31 13.17
C TYR A 201 -5.87 -0.60 14.53
N ALA A 202 -4.93 0.25 14.99
CA ALA A 202 -4.35 0.13 16.32
C ALA A 202 -5.35 0.51 17.43
N LEU A 203 -6.18 1.54 17.19
CA LEU A 203 -7.14 2.04 18.18
C LEU A 203 -8.43 1.22 18.23
N PHE A 204 -8.95 0.78 17.07
CA PHE A 204 -10.23 0.08 16.96
C PHE A 204 -10.09 -1.45 16.96
N GLY A 205 -8.88 -1.99 16.88
CA GLY A 205 -8.62 -3.42 17.04
C GLY A 205 -8.83 -3.86 18.49
N PRO A 206 -9.39 -5.07 18.75
CA PRO A 206 -9.64 -5.55 20.10
C PRO A 206 -8.33 -5.75 20.87
N ALA A 207 -8.33 -5.33 22.14
CA ALA A 207 -7.20 -5.56 23.01
C ALA A 207 -6.97 -7.07 23.23
N GLY A 208 -5.71 -7.52 23.09
CA GLY A 208 -5.38 -8.94 23.26
C GLY A 208 -5.67 -9.83 22.04
N ALA A 209 -6.12 -9.27 20.90
CA ALA A 209 -6.32 -10.02 19.66
C ALA A 209 -5.03 -10.66 19.12
N LEU A 210 -3.90 -10.05 19.39
CA LEU A 210 -2.60 -10.49 18.89
C LEU A 210 -1.67 -10.91 20.04
N PRO A 211 -0.68 -11.78 19.76
CA PRO A 211 0.33 -12.16 20.75
C PRO A 211 1.20 -10.96 21.16
N THR A 212 2.12 -11.20 22.09
CA THR A 212 3.04 -10.18 22.61
C THR A 212 3.67 -9.33 21.50
N GLY A 213 3.53 -8.03 21.63
CA GLY A 213 3.99 -7.06 20.60
C GLY A 213 2.89 -6.63 19.64
N GLY A 214 1.63 -7.06 19.84
CA GLY A 214 0.47 -6.55 19.10
C GLY A 214 -0.11 -5.28 19.75
N VAL A 215 -0.56 -4.33 18.93
CA VAL A 215 -1.32 -3.14 19.32
C VAL A 215 -2.56 -3.05 18.45
N GLY A 216 -3.73 -3.34 19.02
CA GLY A 216 -4.94 -3.58 18.23
C GLY A 216 -4.67 -4.68 17.20
N TYR A 217 -4.88 -4.38 15.93
CA TYR A 217 -4.56 -5.29 14.84
C TYR A 217 -3.12 -5.15 14.27
N VAL A 218 -2.31 -4.21 14.76
CA VAL A 218 -0.93 -4.02 14.28
C VAL A 218 0.03 -4.93 15.02
N TYR A 219 0.70 -5.84 14.30
CA TYR A 219 1.74 -6.70 14.86
C TYR A 219 3.11 -6.03 14.69
N LEU A 220 3.57 -5.36 15.75
CA LEU A 220 4.79 -4.52 15.73
C LEU A 220 6.06 -5.27 15.32
N PRO A 221 6.33 -6.53 15.75
CA PRO A 221 7.56 -7.21 15.35
C PRO A 221 7.68 -7.36 13.82
N ALA A 222 6.57 -7.70 13.14
CA ALA A 222 6.54 -7.76 11.68
C ALA A 222 6.62 -6.37 11.05
N ALA A 223 5.87 -5.40 11.58
CA ALA A 223 5.88 -4.03 11.06
C ALA A 223 7.29 -3.41 11.08
N ILE A 224 8.03 -3.56 12.19
CA ILE A 224 9.38 -3.03 12.34
C ILE A 224 10.35 -3.75 11.40
N GLY A 225 10.31 -5.10 11.34
CA GLY A 225 11.18 -5.88 10.45
C GLY A 225 10.96 -5.52 8.98
N ILE A 226 9.71 -5.43 8.53
CA ILE A 226 9.37 -5.07 7.16
C ILE A 226 9.75 -3.61 6.89
N ALA A 227 9.42 -2.67 7.78
CA ALA A 227 9.70 -1.25 7.61
C ALA A 227 11.19 -0.98 7.49
N SER A 228 12.03 -1.56 8.35
CA SER A 228 13.48 -1.33 8.35
C SER A 228 14.13 -1.73 7.02
N ALA A 229 13.82 -2.91 6.51
CA ALA A 229 14.36 -3.37 5.22
C ALA A 229 13.76 -2.61 4.04
N SER A 230 12.46 -2.30 4.08
CA SER A 230 11.79 -1.60 2.99
C SER A 230 12.24 -0.14 2.85
N MET A 231 12.52 0.55 3.95
CA MET A 231 13.09 1.92 3.91
C MET A 231 14.44 1.95 3.19
N LEU A 232 15.27 0.93 3.40
CA LEU A 232 16.58 0.82 2.75
C LEU A 232 16.45 0.44 1.27
N ALA A 233 15.46 -0.38 0.92
CA ALA A 233 15.25 -0.87 -0.44
C ALA A 233 14.45 0.11 -1.34
N ALA A 234 13.55 0.91 -0.79
CA ALA A 234 12.68 1.83 -1.56
C ALA A 234 13.44 2.83 -2.45
N PRO A 235 14.56 3.46 -2.04
CA PRO A 235 15.33 4.34 -2.92
C PRO A 235 15.92 3.63 -4.15
N TRP A 236 16.24 2.34 -4.05
CA TRP A 236 16.71 1.54 -5.18
C TRP A 236 15.59 1.25 -6.17
N GLY A 237 14.38 0.95 -5.66
CA GLY A 237 13.18 0.83 -6.48
C GLY A 237 12.87 2.12 -7.25
N THR A 238 13.01 3.27 -6.60
CA THR A 238 12.83 4.58 -7.26
C THR A 238 13.87 4.81 -8.37
N ARG A 239 15.13 4.42 -8.18
CA ARG A 239 16.14 4.50 -9.24
C ARG A 239 15.77 3.61 -10.44
N LEU A 240 15.31 2.40 -10.17
CA LEU A 240 14.90 1.45 -11.19
C LEU A 240 13.65 1.92 -11.95
N ALA A 241 12.71 2.62 -11.29
CA ALA A 241 11.54 3.23 -11.93
C ALA A 241 11.90 4.22 -13.03
N HIS A 242 13.03 4.91 -12.89
CA HIS A 242 13.54 5.83 -13.91
C HIS A 242 14.27 5.13 -15.07
N ALA A 243 14.64 3.85 -14.92
CA ALA A 243 15.39 3.08 -15.91
C ALA A 243 14.52 2.14 -16.75
N LEU A 244 13.33 1.75 -16.26
CA LEU A 244 12.46 0.78 -16.91
C LEU A 244 11.35 1.44 -17.73
N SER A 245 10.94 0.76 -18.82
CA SER A 245 9.75 1.19 -19.56
C SER A 245 8.48 0.92 -18.73
N GLY A 246 7.60 1.93 -18.62
CA GLY A 246 6.37 1.83 -17.85
C GLY A 246 5.45 0.68 -18.25
N VAL A 247 5.52 0.22 -19.51
CA VAL A 247 4.72 -0.90 -20.03
C VAL A 247 5.17 -2.23 -19.44
N ALA A 248 6.49 -2.51 -19.41
CA ALA A 248 7.00 -3.75 -18.84
C ALA A 248 6.69 -3.84 -17.34
N LEU A 249 6.87 -2.73 -16.63
CA LEU A 249 6.59 -2.62 -15.22
C LEU A 249 5.11 -2.86 -14.91
N SER A 250 4.21 -2.25 -15.68
CA SER A 250 2.76 -2.42 -15.54
C SER A 250 2.35 -3.88 -15.75
N ARG A 251 2.92 -4.58 -16.73
CA ARG A 251 2.62 -6.00 -17.00
C ARG A 251 3.08 -6.92 -15.86
N VAL A 252 4.32 -6.73 -15.37
CA VAL A 252 4.84 -7.53 -14.25
C VAL A 252 3.97 -7.35 -13.01
N PHE A 253 3.56 -6.12 -12.73
CA PHE A 253 2.69 -5.84 -11.59
C PHE A 253 1.27 -6.40 -11.78
N ALA A 254 0.71 -6.32 -12.99
CA ALA A 254 -0.59 -6.91 -13.29
C ALA A 254 -0.59 -8.45 -13.11
N LEU A 255 0.45 -9.13 -13.57
CA LEU A 255 0.61 -10.57 -13.36
C LEU A 255 0.76 -10.92 -11.88
N PHE A 256 1.51 -10.10 -11.14
CA PHE A 256 1.62 -10.26 -9.69
C PHE A 256 0.26 -10.09 -8.98
N LEU A 257 -0.50 -9.04 -9.33
CA LEU A 257 -1.85 -8.84 -8.79
C LEU A 257 -2.79 -9.99 -9.11
N LEU A 258 -2.72 -10.52 -10.32
CA LEU A 258 -3.50 -11.69 -10.74
C LEU A 258 -3.18 -12.90 -9.86
N ALA A 259 -1.89 -13.20 -9.69
CA ALA A 259 -1.44 -14.30 -8.85
C ALA A 259 -1.89 -14.14 -7.38
N VAL A 260 -1.76 -12.94 -6.82
CA VAL A 260 -2.23 -12.62 -5.46
C VAL A 260 -3.75 -12.76 -5.37
N GLY A 261 -4.51 -12.18 -6.30
CA GLY A 261 -5.97 -12.26 -6.29
C GLY A 261 -6.48 -13.69 -6.36
N ILE A 262 -5.88 -14.54 -7.23
CA ILE A 262 -6.18 -15.97 -7.31
C ILE A 262 -5.82 -16.68 -6.01
N SER A 263 -4.65 -16.39 -5.42
CA SER A 263 -4.23 -16.99 -4.15
C SER A 263 -5.20 -16.69 -3.00
N PHE A 264 -5.75 -15.47 -2.95
CA PHE A 264 -6.76 -15.09 -1.96
C PHE A 264 -8.12 -15.76 -2.22
N ALA A 265 -8.49 -15.96 -3.49
CA ALA A 265 -9.76 -16.62 -3.86
C ALA A 265 -9.75 -18.12 -3.58
N LEU A 266 -8.59 -18.78 -3.66
CA LEU A 266 -8.43 -20.22 -3.45
C LEU A 266 -8.23 -20.64 -1.99
N LYS A 267 -8.00 -19.71 -1.07
CA LYS A 267 -7.81 -19.95 0.37
C LYS A 267 -9.11 -19.83 1.13
#